data_4969e4807494a181452e38bc7df49887
#
_entry.id   4969e4807494a181452e38bc7df49887
#
_cell.length_a   1.000
_cell.length_b   1.000
_cell.length_c   1.000
_cell.angle_alpha   90.00
_cell.angle_beta   90.00
_cell.angle_gamma   90.00
#
_symmetry.space_group_name_H-M   'P 1'
#
loop_
_entity.id
_entity.type
_entity.pdbx_description
1 polymer ?
#
loop_
_entity_poly.entity_id
_entity_poly.type
_entity_poly.pdbx_seq_one_letter_code
_entity_poly.pdbx_strand_id
1 'polypeptide(L)'
;MEKYLEIIQSSFSGYANYLWNEITSPTWTSYFYWLIGLSLLVWTLEVLIPWRKEQKPIRKGFWLDSFYIVFNFFLFSLIGYNALSNVAVEIFNDFLGLFGINNIVAFQIDQLPAWTQLLIMFVIADFIQWNVHRQLHRRIWLWEFHKVHHSVKQMGFAAQFRFHFMETIIYKTVQYIPLAMIGFGIQEFFVVHMFAVLVGHLNHANLGWSYGPLGYIFNNPKMHIWHHSKELPKDRPFGMNFGLSLSIWDYLFGTAYIPKNGKEIELGFHGDENFPETFKSQTLYPFRRK
;
A
#
# COMPACT_ATOMS: atom_id res chain seq x y z
N MET A 1 -14.90 7.72 -29.98
CA MET A 1 -13.41 7.69 -29.96
C MET A 1 -12.86 9.05 -29.51
N GLU A 2 -13.38 10.15 -30.03
CA GLU A 2 -12.99 11.52 -29.66
C GLU A 2 -13.11 11.80 -28.15
N LYS A 3 -14.26 11.48 -27.55
CA LYS A 3 -14.51 11.55 -26.08
C LYS A 3 -13.36 10.93 -25.24
N TYR A 4 -12.89 9.74 -25.59
CA TYR A 4 -11.85 9.06 -24.83
C TYR A 4 -10.46 9.67 -25.03
N LEU A 5 -10.19 10.24 -26.22
CA LEU A 5 -8.95 10.99 -26.47
C LEU A 5 -8.91 12.29 -25.66
N GLU A 6 -10.03 12.99 -25.56
CA GLU A 6 -10.17 14.18 -24.70
C GLU A 6 -9.96 13.84 -23.22
N ILE A 7 -10.53 12.72 -22.74
CA ILE A 7 -10.32 12.24 -21.36
C ILE A 7 -8.84 11.95 -21.13
N ILE A 8 -8.15 11.30 -22.07
CA ILE A 8 -6.72 11.02 -21.95
C ILE A 8 -5.92 12.32 -21.85
N GLN A 9 -6.13 13.27 -22.76
CA GLN A 9 -5.40 14.55 -22.79
C GLN A 9 -5.66 15.38 -21.52
N SER A 10 -6.92 15.50 -21.12
CA SER A 10 -7.29 16.23 -19.91
C SER A 10 -6.76 15.56 -18.64
N SER A 11 -6.67 14.23 -18.61
CA SER A 11 -6.10 13.48 -17.49
C SER A 11 -4.61 13.77 -17.33
N PHE A 12 -3.82 13.80 -18.40
CA PHE A 12 -2.40 14.12 -18.32
C PHE A 12 -2.16 15.55 -17.85
N SER A 13 -2.81 16.53 -18.50
CA SER A 13 -2.67 17.95 -18.13
C SER A 13 -3.20 18.23 -16.72
N GLY A 14 -4.34 17.65 -16.37
CA GLY A 14 -4.95 17.79 -15.05
C GLY A 14 -4.06 17.22 -13.95
N TYR A 15 -3.52 16.01 -14.16
CA TYR A 15 -2.65 15.40 -13.15
C TYR A 15 -1.28 16.11 -13.04
N ALA A 16 -0.72 16.59 -14.14
CA ALA A 16 0.50 17.39 -14.11
C ALA A 16 0.28 18.71 -13.35
N ASN A 17 -0.83 19.40 -13.59
CA ASN A 17 -1.21 20.60 -12.85
C ASN A 17 -1.49 20.30 -11.37
N TYR A 18 -2.14 19.17 -11.07
CA TYR A 18 -2.33 18.71 -9.68
C TYR A 18 -1.00 18.56 -8.96
N LEU A 19 -0.03 17.83 -9.54
CA LEU A 19 1.30 17.66 -8.93
C LEU A 19 2.04 19.00 -8.77
N TRP A 20 1.94 19.87 -9.75
CA TRP A 20 2.53 21.21 -9.66
C TRP A 20 1.95 22.00 -8.48
N ASN A 21 0.62 22.01 -8.36
CA ASN A 21 -0.07 22.71 -7.28
C ASN A 21 0.20 22.09 -5.91
N GLU A 22 0.30 20.75 -5.81
CA GLU A 22 0.69 20.05 -4.58
C GLU A 22 2.02 20.57 -4.02
N ILE A 23 2.97 20.94 -4.91
CA ILE A 23 4.30 21.42 -4.53
C ILE A 23 4.32 22.94 -4.33
N THR A 24 3.69 23.71 -5.23
CA THR A 24 3.83 25.18 -5.26
C THR A 24 2.78 25.92 -4.43
N SER A 25 1.65 25.29 -4.15
CA SER A 25 0.52 25.88 -3.44
C SER A 25 -0.03 24.91 -2.38
N PRO A 26 0.78 24.54 -1.35
CA PRO A 26 0.42 23.48 -0.41
C PRO A 26 -0.82 23.85 0.41
N THR A 27 -1.65 22.85 0.61
CA THR A 27 -2.78 22.89 1.56
C THR A 27 -2.57 21.81 2.63
N TRP A 28 -3.41 21.80 3.64
CA TRP A 28 -3.31 20.75 4.68
C TRP A 28 -3.60 19.34 4.14
N THR A 29 -4.24 19.21 2.97
CA THR A 29 -4.51 17.93 2.29
C THR A 29 -3.47 17.58 1.22
N SER A 30 -2.37 18.32 1.12
CA SER A 30 -1.33 18.05 0.12
C SER A 30 -0.54 16.78 0.43
N TYR A 31 -0.78 15.74 -0.35
CA TYR A 31 -0.12 14.43 -0.24
C TYR A 31 1.40 14.51 -0.24
N PHE A 32 1.95 15.37 -1.08
CA PHE A 32 3.39 15.51 -1.24
C PHE A 32 4.09 15.82 0.09
N TYR A 33 3.58 16.81 0.83
CA TYR A 33 4.20 17.23 2.08
C TYR A 33 3.92 16.27 3.23
N TRP A 34 2.73 15.67 3.28
CA TRP A 34 2.44 14.63 4.27
C TRP A 34 3.31 13.40 4.08
N LEU A 35 3.47 12.94 2.84
CA LEU A 35 4.33 11.79 2.55
C LEU A 35 5.78 12.04 2.96
N ILE A 36 6.33 13.21 2.62
CA ILE A 36 7.68 13.59 3.03
C ILE A 36 7.77 13.70 4.56
N GLY A 37 6.84 14.40 5.19
CA GLY A 37 6.84 14.61 6.64
C GLY A 37 6.77 13.30 7.42
N LEU A 38 5.86 12.40 7.05
CA LEU A 38 5.73 11.08 7.68
C LEU A 38 6.96 10.21 7.42
N SER A 39 7.52 10.24 6.21
CA SER A 39 8.73 9.50 5.87
C SER A 39 9.93 9.99 6.70
N LEU A 40 10.12 11.31 6.82
CA LEU A 40 11.20 11.88 7.63
C LEU A 40 11.01 11.60 9.12
N LEU A 41 9.77 11.67 9.62
CA LEU A 41 9.44 11.35 11.01
C LEU A 41 9.86 9.91 11.34
N VAL A 42 9.41 8.93 10.54
CA VAL A 42 9.71 7.52 10.82
C VAL A 42 11.18 7.21 10.58
N TRP A 43 11.81 7.79 9.55
CA TRP A 43 13.26 7.64 9.35
C TRP A 43 14.06 8.20 10.52
N THR A 44 13.68 9.35 11.07
CA THR A 44 14.29 9.92 12.26
C THR A 44 14.19 8.96 13.45
N LEU A 45 13.03 8.32 13.64
CA LEU A 45 12.87 7.30 14.70
C LEU A 45 13.78 6.09 14.46
N GLU A 46 13.92 5.61 13.22
CA GLU A 46 14.86 4.52 12.88
C GLU A 46 16.31 4.88 13.21
N VAL A 47 16.71 6.13 12.99
CA VAL A 47 18.08 6.60 13.27
C VAL A 47 18.33 6.75 14.77
N LEU A 48 17.37 7.29 15.51
CA LEU A 48 17.53 7.59 16.94
C LEU A 48 17.39 6.35 17.83
N ILE A 49 16.49 5.44 17.49
CA ILE A 49 16.16 4.26 18.33
C ILE A 49 16.13 2.95 17.51
N PRO A 50 17.19 2.63 16.74
CA PRO A 50 17.20 1.45 15.88
C PRO A 50 17.10 0.15 16.68
N TRP A 51 16.22 -0.75 16.25
CA TRP A 51 16.14 -2.10 16.83
C TRP A 51 17.34 -2.97 16.45
N ARG A 52 17.71 -2.97 15.17
CA ARG A 52 18.93 -3.59 14.64
C ARG A 52 20.01 -2.53 14.58
N LYS A 53 20.81 -2.43 15.64
CA LYS A 53 21.83 -1.38 15.78
C LYS A 53 22.94 -1.44 14.71
N GLU A 54 23.23 -2.64 14.20
CA GLU A 54 24.24 -2.86 13.17
C GLU A 54 23.76 -2.44 11.76
N GLN A 55 22.46 -2.21 11.59
CA GLN A 55 21.89 -1.76 10.33
C GLN A 55 22.15 -0.28 10.13
N LYS A 56 22.82 0.07 9.02
CA LYS A 56 23.11 1.48 8.68
C LYS A 56 21.80 2.22 8.37
N PRO A 57 21.67 3.52 8.73
CA PRO A 57 20.51 4.34 8.37
C PRO A 57 20.22 4.36 6.87
N ILE A 58 21.27 4.46 6.03
CA ILE A 58 21.20 4.26 4.57
C ILE A 58 21.61 2.82 4.30
N ARG A 59 20.66 1.91 4.42
CA ARG A 59 20.84 0.47 4.24
C ARG A 59 20.91 0.06 2.76
N LYS A 60 21.33 -1.18 2.49
CA LYS A 60 21.25 -1.73 1.12
C LYS A 60 19.81 -1.64 0.61
N GLY A 61 19.61 -1.08 -0.58
CA GLY A 61 18.30 -0.90 -1.21
C GLY A 61 17.55 0.37 -0.82
N PHE A 62 18.07 1.21 0.09
CA PHE A 62 17.42 2.46 0.53
C PHE A 62 17.02 3.37 -0.66
N TRP A 63 17.95 3.62 -1.59
CA TRP A 63 17.67 4.47 -2.76
C TRP A 63 16.69 3.86 -3.74
N LEU A 64 16.71 2.54 -3.88
CA LEU A 64 15.70 1.84 -4.68
C LEU A 64 14.31 1.97 -4.05
N ASP A 65 14.19 1.80 -2.73
CA ASP A 65 12.94 1.98 -2.00
C ASP A 65 12.42 3.42 -2.09
N SER A 66 13.32 4.40 -1.93
CA SER A 66 12.98 5.82 -2.09
C SER A 66 12.49 6.14 -3.51
N PHE A 67 13.11 5.52 -4.54
CA PHE A 67 12.62 5.65 -5.91
C PHE A 67 11.23 5.04 -6.08
N TYR A 68 10.94 3.89 -5.46
CA TYR A 68 9.60 3.30 -5.48
C TYR A 68 8.55 4.20 -4.83
N ILE A 69 8.88 4.95 -3.76
CA ILE A 69 7.99 5.96 -3.18
C ILE A 69 7.59 6.97 -4.25
N VAL A 70 8.58 7.59 -4.91
CA VAL A 70 8.33 8.62 -5.95
C VAL A 70 7.57 8.02 -7.14
N PHE A 71 7.97 6.83 -7.59
CA PHE A 71 7.34 6.17 -8.72
C PHE A 71 5.88 5.83 -8.43
N ASN A 72 5.59 5.11 -7.36
CA ASN A 72 4.25 4.61 -7.07
C ASN A 72 3.26 5.72 -6.68
N PHE A 73 3.73 6.78 -6.01
CA PHE A 73 2.85 7.90 -5.63
C PHE A 73 2.60 8.90 -6.75
N PHE A 74 3.62 9.21 -7.54
CA PHE A 74 3.54 10.34 -8.47
C PHE A 74 3.73 9.92 -9.93
N LEU A 75 4.85 9.28 -10.26
CA LEU A 75 5.21 9.02 -11.65
C LEU A 75 4.30 8.01 -12.33
N PHE A 76 3.88 6.95 -11.66
CA PHE A 76 3.01 5.93 -12.24
C PHE A 76 1.66 6.52 -12.67
N SER A 77 1.06 7.37 -11.82
CA SER A 77 -0.17 8.09 -12.17
C SER A 77 0.04 9.08 -13.31
N LEU A 78 1.17 9.80 -13.32
CA LEU A 78 1.51 10.76 -14.37
C LEU A 78 1.78 10.09 -15.72
N ILE A 79 2.49 8.94 -15.73
CA ILE A 79 2.85 8.25 -16.99
C ILE A 79 1.62 7.70 -17.72
N GLY A 80 0.61 7.24 -16.98
CA GLY A 80 -0.56 6.70 -17.68
C GLY A 80 -1.68 6.15 -16.81
N TYR A 81 -1.40 5.82 -15.53
CA TYR A 81 -2.43 5.18 -14.71
C TYR A 81 -3.67 6.06 -14.53
N ASN A 82 -3.49 7.37 -14.30
CA ASN A 82 -4.60 8.31 -14.14
C ASN A 82 -5.46 8.38 -15.40
N ALA A 83 -4.84 8.49 -16.58
CA ALA A 83 -5.55 8.53 -17.86
C ALA A 83 -6.33 7.23 -18.13
N LEU A 84 -5.68 6.07 -17.95
CA LEU A 84 -6.31 4.76 -18.15
C LEU A 84 -7.45 4.52 -17.14
N SER A 85 -7.27 4.93 -15.89
CA SER A 85 -8.30 4.82 -14.85
C SER A 85 -9.53 5.67 -15.20
N ASN A 86 -9.34 6.91 -15.65
CA ASN A 86 -10.45 7.80 -16.02
C ASN A 86 -11.22 7.27 -17.24
N VAL A 87 -10.51 6.74 -18.23
CA VAL A 87 -11.16 6.07 -19.38
C VAL A 87 -11.95 4.83 -18.93
N ALA A 88 -11.37 4.02 -18.03
CA ALA A 88 -12.06 2.82 -17.52
C ALA A 88 -13.31 3.18 -16.70
N VAL A 89 -13.25 4.24 -15.89
CA VAL A 89 -14.41 4.76 -15.14
C VAL A 89 -15.49 5.25 -16.11
N GLU A 90 -15.11 5.98 -17.17
CA GLU A 90 -16.07 6.47 -18.14
C GLU A 90 -16.74 5.34 -18.92
N ILE A 91 -15.99 4.32 -19.36
CA ILE A 91 -16.56 3.11 -19.98
C ILE A 91 -17.54 2.42 -19.03
N PHE A 92 -17.19 2.32 -17.75
CA PHE A 92 -18.06 1.73 -16.74
C PHE A 92 -19.34 2.55 -16.53
N ASN A 93 -19.24 3.88 -16.50
CA ASN A 93 -20.41 4.75 -16.41
C ASN A 93 -21.30 4.63 -17.64
N ASP A 94 -20.72 4.61 -18.85
CA ASP A 94 -21.47 4.38 -20.09
C ASP A 94 -22.20 3.02 -20.05
N PHE A 95 -21.55 1.97 -19.56
CA PHE A 95 -22.16 0.66 -19.37
C PHE A 95 -23.33 0.70 -18.36
N LEU A 96 -23.18 1.34 -17.21
CA LEU A 96 -24.25 1.50 -16.23
C LEU A 96 -25.42 2.31 -16.80
N GLY A 97 -25.12 3.33 -17.60
CA GLY A 97 -26.11 4.18 -18.28
C GLY A 97 -27.04 3.37 -19.20
N LEU A 98 -26.59 2.26 -19.80
CA LEU A 98 -27.44 1.36 -20.59
C LEU A 98 -28.59 0.74 -19.74
N PHE A 99 -28.43 0.67 -18.45
CA PHE A 99 -29.41 0.16 -17.50
C PHE A 99 -30.14 1.28 -16.74
N GLY A 100 -29.92 2.55 -17.11
CA GLY A 100 -30.50 3.71 -16.43
C GLY A 100 -29.90 3.99 -15.05
N ILE A 101 -28.71 3.43 -14.74
CA ILE A 101 -28.01 3.61 -13.47
C ILE A 101 -27.06 4.80 -13.61
N ASN A 102 -27.39 5.91 -12.98
CA ASN A 102 -26.60 7.15 -13.06
C ASN A 102 -25.71 7.38 -11.81
N ASN A 103 -25.92 6.62 -10.73
CA ASN A 103 -25.15 6.72 -9.49
C ASN A 103 -25.05 5.36 -8.83
N ILE A 104 -23.85 4.96 -8.42
CA ILE A 104 -23.59 3.71 -7.69
C ILE A 104 -23.64 3.85 -6.18
N VAL A 105 -23.80 5.07 -5.64
CA VAL A 105 -23.89 5.28 -4.19
C VAL A 105 -25.15 4.61 -3.65
N ALA A 106 -24.94 3.59 -2.81
CA ALA A 106 -26.00 2.76 -2.25
C ALA A 106 -26.41 3.21 -0.83
N PHE A 107 -25.55 3.98 -0.14
CA PHE A 107 -25.75 4.41 1.24
C PHE A 107 -25.50 5.91 1.38
N GLN A 108 -26.25 6.57 2.26
CA GLN A 108 -26.07 8.00 2.56
C GLN A 108 -25.19 8.15 3.81
N ILE A 109 -23.91 7.76 3.68
CA ILE A 109 -22.95 7.79 4.79
C ILE A 109 -22.64 9.22 5.27
N ASP A 110 -22.80 10.20 4.38
CA ASP A 110 -22.61 11.64 4.62
C ASP A 110 -23.55 12.22 5.69
N GLN A 111 -24.65 11.53 5.99
CA GLN A 111 -25.55 11.90 7.09
C GLN A 111 -25.01 11.52 8.49
N LEU A 112 -23.98 10.68 8.56
CA LEU A 112 -23.36 10.29 9.82
C LEU A 112 -22.33 11.34 10.28
N PRO A 113 -22.06 11.44 11.60
CA PRO A 113 -20.98 12.28 12.11
C PRO A 113 -19.63 11.93 11.44
N ALA A 114 -18.80 12.92 11.14
CA ALA A 114 -17.54 12.74 10.42
C ALA A 114 -16.62 11.66 11.05
N TRP A 115 -16.53 11.60 12.38
CA TRP A 115 -15.74 10.56 13.06
C TRP A 115 -16.26 9.14 12.82
N THR A 116 -17.57 8.97 12.67
CA THR A 116 -18.21 7.68 12.35
C THR A 116 -17.88 7.29 10.91
N GLN A 117 -17.96 8.24 9.98
CA GLN A 117 -17.57 8.04 8.58
C GLN A 117 -16.11 7.59 8.48
N LEU A 118 -15.19 8.29 9.15
CA LEU A 118 -13.76 7.93 9.20
C LEU A 118 -13.53 6.54 9.78
N LEU A 119 -14.20 6.20 10.87
CA LEU A 119 -14.06 4.88 11.50
C LEU A 119 -14.56 3.75 10.60
N ILE A 120 -15.75 3.90 10.01
CA ILE A 120 -16.33 2.91 9.10
C ILE A 120 -15.44 2.75 7.88
N MET A 121 -15.00 3.86 7.27
CA MET A 121 -14.10 3.84 6.13
C MET A 121 -12.79 3.14 6.46
N PHE A 122 -12.17 3.47 7.59
CA PHE A 122 -10.91 2.86 8.03
C PHE A 122 -11.05 1.35 8.19
N VAL A 123 -12.07 0.88 8.90
CA VAL A 123 -12.30 -0.55 9.15
C VAL A 123 -12.55 -1.31 7.85
N ILE A 124 -13.41 -0.78 6.97
CA ILE A 124 -13.72 -1.44 5.68
C ILE A 124 -12.50 -1.43 4.76
N ALA A 125 -11.82 -0.29 4.63
CA ALA A 125 -10.64 -0.15 3.78
C ALA A 125 -9.51 -1.09 4.22
N ASP A 126 -9.24 -1.16 5.53
CA ASP A 126 -8.20 -2.01 6.10
C ASP A 126 -8.55 -3.50 5.96
N PHE A 127 -9.82 -3.88 6.15
CA PHE A 127 -10.28 -5.27 5.91
C PHE A 127 -10.09 -5.69 4.43
N ILE A 128 -10.49 -4.83 3.50
CA ILE A 128 -10.28 -5.10 2.07
C ILE A 128 -8.79 -5.23 1.78
N GLN A 129 -7.98 -4.34 2.32
CA GLN A 129 -6.53 -4.35 2.15
C GLN A 129 -5.90 -5.63 2.69
N TRP A 130 -6.28 -6.07 3.90
CA TRP A 130 -5.86 -7.34 4.48
C TRP A 130 -6.21 -8.52 3.57
N ASN A 131 -7.43 -8.54 3.04
CA ASN A 131 -7.90 -9.64 2.18
C ASN A 131 -7.13 -9.65 0.83
N VAL A 132 -6.95 -8.49 0.19
CA VAL A 132 -6.16 -8.37 -1.03
C VAL A 132 -4.72 -8.84 -0.77
N HIS A 133 -4.09 -8.39 0.32
CA HIS A 133 -2.73 -8.79 0.70
C HIS A 133 -2.61 -10.31 0.87
N ARG A 134 -3.57 -10.92 1.56
CA ARG A 134 -3.66 -12.39 1.68
C ARG A 134 -3.80 -13.07 0.33
N GLN A 135 -4.55 -12.51 -0.63
CA GLN A 135 -4.66 -13.07 -1.99
C GLN A 135 -3.36 -12.92 -2.79
N LEU A 136 -2.63 -11.81 -2.62
CA LEU A 136 -1.29 -11.60 -3.22
C LEU A 136 -0.34 -12.73 -2.85
N HIS A 137 -0.42 -13.26 -1.64
CA HIS A 137 0.38 -14.39 -1.19
C HIS A 137 -0.14 -15.76 -1.66
N ARG A 138 -1.46 -15.94 -1.75
CA ARG A 138 -2.07 -17.24 -2.04
C ARG A 138 -2.20 -17.58 -3.52
N ARG A 139 -2.25 -16.57 -4.39
CA ARG A 139 -2.41 -16.75 -5.83
C ARG A 139 -1.05 -16.64 -6.52
N ILE A 140 -0.58 -17.72 -7.13
CA ILE A 140 0.76 -17.78 -7.74
C ILE A 140 1.03 -16.60 -8.68
N TRP A 141 0.07 -16.25 -9.54
CA TRP A 141 0.25 -15.16 -10.48
C TRP A 141 0.28 -13.77 -9.81
N LEU A 142 -0.40 -13.59 -8.68
CA LEU A 142 -0.33 -12.35 -7.88
C LEU A 142 0.97 -12.28 -7.09
N TRP A 143 1.42 -13.42 -6.55
CA TRP A 143 2.67 -13.53 -5.83
C TRP A 143 3.87 -13.08 -6.67
N GLU A 144 3.86 -13.33 -7.99
CA GLU A 144 4.96 -12.89 -8.85
C GLU A 144 5.15 -11.36 -8.83
N PHE A 145 4.09 -10.58 -8.68
CA PHE A 145 4.17 -9.14 -8.49
C PHE A 145 4.60 -8.78 -7.07
N HIS A 146 4.04 -9.47 -6.07
CA HIS A 146 4.29 -9.19 -4.66
C HIS A 146 5.70 -9.60 -4.18
N LYS A 147 6.39 -10.45 -4.91
CA LYS A 147 7.82 -10.76 -4.71
C LYS A 147 8.70 -9.51 -4.69
N VAL A 148 8.34 -8.45 -5.43
CA VAL A 148 9.06 -7.17 -5.42
C VAL A 148 9.08 -6.61 -3.99
N HIS A 149 7.94 -6.66 -3.30
CA HIS A 149 7.80 -6.23 -1.90
C HIS A 149 8.62 -7.11 -0.96
N HIS A 150 8.53 -8.42 -1.11
CA HIS A 150 9.26 -9.38 -0.30
C HIS A 150 10.75 -9.51 -0.65
N SER A 151 11.26 -8.84 -1.70
CA SER A 151 12.68 -8.86 -2.06
C SER A 151 13.57 -8.04 -1.12
N VAL A 152 12.99 -7.37 -0.13
CA VAL A 152 13.69 -6.56 0.87
C VAL A 152 14.49 -7.46 1.81
N LYS A 153 15.82 -7.24 1.90
CA LYS A 153 16.72 -7.99 2.79
C LYS A 153 16.99 -7.31 4.12
N GLN A 154 16.78 -6.01 4.18
CA GLN A 154 16.91 -5.20 5.38
C GLN A 154 15.69 -4.30 5.48
N MET A 155 14.89 -4.46 6.54
CA MET A 155 13.68 -3.68 6.74
C MET A 155 14.03 -2.23 7.09
N GLY A 156 13.28 -1.28 6.55
CA GLY A 156 13.31 0.14 6.84
C GLY A 156 12.05 0.80 6.28
N PHE A 157 11.65 1.96 6.81
CA PHE A 157 10.36 2.59 6.52
C PHE A 157 10.00 2.65 5.03
N ALA A 158 10.98 2.96 4.18
CA ALA A 158 10.77 3.11 2.74
C ALA A 158 10.42 1.79 2.03
N ALA A 159 10.72 0.63 2.65
CA ALA A 159 10.40 -0.68 2.10
C ALA A 159 8.89 -0.91 1.91
N GLN A 160 8.05 -0.20 2.66
CA GLN A 160 6.60 -0.22 2.50
C GLN A 160 6.17 0.00 1.04
N PHE A 161 6.85 0.90 0.33
CA PHE A 161 6.48 1.29 -1.03
C PHE A 161 7.26 0.56 -2.12
N ARG A 162 8.17 -0.34 -1.77
CA ARG A 162 8.77 -1.27 -2.73
C ARG A 162 7.75 -2.32 -3.13
N PHE A 163 6.89 -2.00 -4.07
CA PHE A 163 5.94 -2.96 -4.64
C PHE A 163 5.74 -2.70 -6.13
N HIS A 164 5.30 -3.72 -6.84
CA HIS A 164 5.06 -3.63 -8.27
C HIS A 164 3.82 -2.75 -8.56
N PHE A 165 3.85 -1.94 -9.63
CA PHE A 165 2.74 -1.05 -9.98
C PHE A 165 1.39 -1.79 -10.20
N MET A 166 1.42 -3.07 -10.59
CA MET A 166 0.21 -3.89 -10.67
C MET A 166 -0.52 -4.03 -9.34
N GLU A 167 0.21 -3.98 -8.21
CA GLU A 167 -0.42 -3.99 -6.90
C GLU A 167 -1.24 -2.71 -6.67
N THR A 168 -0.74 -1.56 -7.12
CA THR A 168 -1.54 -0.31 -7.08
C THR A 168 -2.86 -0.46 -7.82
N ILE A 169 -2.83 -1.07 -9.02
CA ILE A 169 -4.04 -1.31 -9.82
C ILE A 169 -5.00 -2.23 -9.06
N ILE A 170 -4.50 -3.34 -8.54
CA ILE A 170 -5.30 -4.34 -7.82
C ILE A 170 -5.94 -3.72 -6.58
N TYR A 171 -5.14 -3.08 -5.72
CA TYR A 171 -5.64 -2.46 -4.49
C TYR A 171 -6.68 -1.38 -4.80
N LYS A 172 -6.38 -0.46 -5.70
CA LYS A 172 -7.31 0.62 -6.06
C LYS A 172 -8.61 0.10 -6.66
N THR A 173 -8.54 -0.90 -7.56
CA THR A 173 -9.75 -1.46 -8.17
C THR A 173 -10.63 -2.17 -7.14
N VAL A 174 -10.04 -3.02 -6.30
CA VAL A 174 -10.81 -3.81 -5.32
C VAL A 174 -11.30 -2.95 -4.14
N GLN A 175 -10.56 -1.91 -3.75
CA GLN A 175 -10.88 -1.09 -2.60
C GLN A 175 -11.80 0.09 -2.95
N TYR A 176 -11.55 0.78 -4.06
CA TYR A 176 -12.26 2.03 -4.36
C TYR A 176 -13.70 1.82 -4.78
N ILE A 177 -14.01 0.76 -5.52
CA ILE A 177 -15.39 0.50 -5.97
C ILE A 177 -16.34 0.35 -4.77
N PRO A 178 -16.10 -0.56 -3.79
CA PRO A 178 -16.96 -0.67 -2.62
C PRO A 178 -17.03 0.61 -1.78
N LEU A 179 -15.90 1.32 -1.62
CA LEU A 179 -15.89 2.57 -0.85
C LEU A 179 -16.68 3.68 -1.54
N ALA A 180 -16.60 3.79 -2.87
CA ALA A 180 -17.43 4.71 -3.64
C ALA A 180 -18.92 4.36 -3.57
N MET A 181 -19.28 3.08 -3.56
CA MET A 181 -20.66 2.63 -3.38
C MET A 181 -21.23 2.98 -2.00
N ILE A 182 -20.38 3.11 -0.99
CA ILE A 182 -20.76 3.55 0.36
C ILE A 182 -20.89 5.08 0.43
N GLY A 183 -20.33 5.82 -0.54
CA GLY A 183 -20.50 7.27 -0.64
C GLY A 183 -19.48 8.07 0.18
N PHE A 184 -18.29 7.51 0.46
CA PHE A 184 -17.22 8.25 1.15
C PHE A 184 -16.64 9.38 0.30
N GLY A 185 -16.33 10.50 0.94
CA GLY A 185 -15.72 11.66 0.33
C GLY A 185 -14.19 11.55 0.20
N ILE A 186 -13.61 12.49 -0.56
CA ILE A 186 -12.16 12.57 -0.79
C ILE A 186 -11.40 12.91 0.49
N GLN A 187 -11.99 13.74 1.38
CA GLN A 187 -11.33 14.14 2.63
C GLN A 187 -11.18 12.97 3.61
N GLU A 188 -12.24 12.18 3.79
CA GLU A 188 -12.21 10.96 4.61
C GLU A 188 -11.17 9.98 4.06
N PHE A 189 -11.15 9.81 2.74
CA PHE A 189 -10.16 8.97 2.08
C PHE A 189 -8.73 9.46 2.35
N PHE A 190 -8.47 10.76 2.25
CA PHE A 190 -7.16 11.33 2.52
C PHE A 190 -6.68 11.03 3.94
N VAL A 191 -7.51 11.30 4.95
CA VAL A 191 -7.16 11.09 6.37
C VAL A 191 -6.86 9.62 6.66
N VAL A 192 -7.73 8.71 6.22
CA VAL A 192 -7.56 7.27 6.41
C VAL A 192 -6.30 6.77 5.69
N HIS A 193 -6.06 7.27 4.48
CA HIS A 193 -4.88 6.86 3.70
C HIS A 193 -3.58 7.35 4.34
N MET A 194 -3.50 8.59 4.81
CA MET A 194 -2.32 9.11 5.50
C MET A 194 -2.04 8.37 6.81
N PHE A 195 -3.08 8.00 7.54
CA PHE A 195 -2.94 7.13 8.71
C PHE A 195 -2.36 5.75 8.32
N ALA A 196 -2.88 5.13 7.27
CA ALA A 196 -2.37 3.85 6.76
C ALA A 196 -0.92 3.95 6.27
N VAL A 197 -0.52 5.08 5.65
CA VAL A 197 0.88 5.36 5.26
C VAL A 197 1.78 5.41 6.49
N LEU A 198 1.38 6.14 7.53
CA LEU A 198 2.15 6.23 8.78
C LEU A 198 2.33 4.85 9.42
N VAL A 199 1.24 4.10 9.59
CA VAL A 199 1.31 2.76 10.20
C VAL A 199 2.15 1.81 9.35
N GLY A 200 2.00 1.85 8.04
CA GLY A 200 2.80 1.03 7.14
C GLY A 200 4.30 1.38 7.19
N HIS A 201 4.66 2.67 7.28
CA HIS A 201 6.04 3.08 7.53
C HIS A 201 6.57 2.54 8.85
N LEU A 202 5.80 2.66 9.94
CA LEU A 202 6.18 2.12 11.25
C LEU A 202 6.38 0.60 11.20
N ASN A 203 5.48 -0.14 10.56
CA ASN A 203 5.56 -1.59 10.46
C ASN A 203 6.79 -2.08 9.70
N HIS A 204 7.23 -1.33 8.69
CA HIS A 204 8.43 -1.63 7.92
C HIS A 204 9.70 -1.04 8.53
N ALA A 205 9.57 -0.15 9.51
CA ALA A 205 10.70 0.53 10.11
C ALA A 205 11.60 -0.42 10.91
N ASN A 206 12.88 -0.06 11.03
CA ASN A 206 13.83 -0.74 11.92
C ASN A 206 13.54 -0.41 13.40
N LEU A 207 12.33 -0.69 13.85
CA LEU A 207 11.83 -0.44 15.21
C LEU A 207 11.42 -1.76 15.89
N GLY A 208 11.72 -1.87 17.18
CA GLY A 208 11.41 -3.08 17.97
C GLY A 208 10.09 -2.99 18.72
N TRP A 209 9.09 -2.28 18.19
CA TRP A 209 7.83 -2.03 18.89
C TRP A 209 6.84 -3.18 18.71
N SER A 210 6.12 -3.53 19.78
CA SER A 210 5.08 -4.57 19.79
C SER A 210 3.71 -4.05 20.23
N TYR A 211 3.64 -2.81 20.72
CA TYR A 211 2.45 -2.14 21.27
C TYR A 211 1.77 -2.87 22.45
N GLY A 212 2.43 -3.89 23.06
CA GLY A 212 1.86 -4.65 24.17
C GLY A 212 0.47 -5.24 23.84
N PRO A 213 -0.55 -5.07 24.71
CA PRO A 213 -1.90 -5.58 24.46
C PRO A 213 -2.58 -4.98 23.21
N LEU A 214 -2.22 -3.74 22.83
CA LEU A 214 -2.76 -3.13 21.60
C LEU A 214 -2.27 -3.84 20.33
N GLY A 215 -1.23 -4.67 20.41
CA GLY A 215 -0.79 -5.53 19.32
C GLY A 215 -1.82 -6.58 18.87
N TYR A 216 -2.87 -6.84 19.65
CA TYR A 216 -4.02 -7.66 19.22
C TYR A 216 -4.98 -6.90 18.30
N ILE A 217 -4.93 -5.58 18.30
CA ILE A 217 -5.80 -4.71 17.47
C ILE A 217 -4.99 -4.11 16.33
N PHE A 218 -3.82 -3.54 16.63
CA PHE A 218 -2.98 -2.84 15.66
C PHE A 218 -1.76 -3.67 15.28
N ASN A 219 -1.49 -3.75 14.00
CA ASN A 219 -0.25 -4.32 13.50
C ASN A 219 0.95 -3.47 13.98
N ASN A 220 2.10 -4.08 14.06
CA ASN A 220 3.29 -3.47 14.63
C ASN A 220 4.57 -4.01 13.97
N PRO A 221 5.73 -3.32 14.09
CA PRO A 221 6.98 -3.74 13.47
C PRO A 221 7.39 -5.18 13.79
N LYS A 222 7.21 -5.63 15.05
CA LYS A 222 7.55 -7.01 15.44
C LYS A 222 6.65 -8.07 14.83
N MET A 223 5.39 -7.75 14.56
CA MET A 223 4.48 -8.64 13.87
C MET A 223 4.77 -8.66 12.37
N HIS A 224 4.97 -7.49 11.78
CA HIS A 224 5.17 -7.34 10.34
C HIS A 224 6.52 -7.90 9.86
N ILE A 225 7.56 -7.88 10.69
CA ILE A 225 8.85 -8.48 10.33
C ILE A 225 8.72 -9.98 10.07
N TRP A 226 7.83 -10.70 10.79
CA TRP A 226 7.54 -12.10 10.54
C TRP A 226 6.80 -12.33 9.23
N HIS A 227 5.98 -11.37 8.80
CA HIS A 227 5.37 -11.40 7.47
C HIS A 227 6.41 -11.47 6.35
N HIS A 228 7.52 -10.76 6.49
CA HIS A 228 8.64 -10.76 5.55
C HIS A 228 9.67 -11.87 5.78
N SER A 229 9.41 -12.81 6.68
CA SER A 229 10.32 -13.93 6.93
C SER A 229 10.53 -14.77 5.67
N LYS A 230 11.81 -15.06 5.35
CA LYS A 230 12.16 -15.98 4.25
C LYS A 230 11.68 -17.39 4.52
N GLU A 231 11.83 -17.85 5.76
CA GLU A 231 11.37 -19.17 6.19
C GLU A 231 9.93 -19.09 6.70
N LEU A 232 9.06 -19.90 6.11
CA LEU A 232 7.66 -20.00 6.52
C LEU A 232 7.41 -21.25 7.37
N PRO A 233 6.55 -21.18 8.41
CA PRO A 233 6.09 -22.37 9.15
C PRO A 233 5.40 -23.36 8.21
N LYS A 234 5.55 -24.67 8.48
CA LYS A 234 4.97 -25.75 7.67
C LYS A 234 3.45 -25.67 7.55
N ASP A 235 2.78 -25.19 8.60
CA ASP A 235 1.33 -24.99 8.67
C ASP A 235 0.86 -23.68 8.02
N ARG A 236 1.79 -22.83 7.51
CA ARG A 236 1.53 -21.51 6.94
C ARG A 236 2.25 -21.31 5.60
N PRO A 237 2.02 -22.18 4.61
CA PRO A 237 2.80 -22.20 3.36
C PRO A 237 2.62 -20.94 2.50
N PHE A 238 1.59 -20.13 2.78
CA PHE A 238 1.32 -18.89 2.07
C PHE A 238 1.68 -17.64 2.87
N GLY A 239 2.33 -17.78 4.03
CA GLY A 239 2.68 -16.65 4.87
C GLY A 239 1.70 -16.40 6.03
N MET A 240 1.90 -15.28 6.70
CA MET A 240 1.25 -14.90 7.95
C MET A 240 1.24 -13.38 8.13
N ASN A 241 0.46 -12.86 9.09
CA ASN A 241 0.46 -11.45 9.49
C ASN A 241 0.20 -10.49 8.32
N PHE A 242 -0.93 -10.67 7.63
CA PHE A 242 -1.27 -9.91 6.42
C PHE A 242 -1.82 -8.50 6.70
N GLY A 243 -2.12 -8.16 7.97
CA GLY A 243 -2.60 -6.84 8.35
C GLY A 243 -1.61 -5.74 8.01
N LEU A 244 -2.10 -4.59 7.55
CA LEU A 244 -1.28 -3.40 7.48
C LEU A 244 -1.48 -2.53 8.72
N SER A 245 -2.70 -2.00 8.94
CA SER A 245 -2.98 -1.19 10.12
C SER A 245 -3.56 -2.01 11.27
N LEU A 246 -4.52 -2.89 10.99
CA LEU A 246 -5.16 -3.72 11.98
C LEU A 246 -4.65 -5.17 11.92
N SER A 247 -4.14 -5.67 13.04
CA SER A 247 -3.80 -7.07 13.24
C SER A 247 -5.01 -7.93 13.62
N ILE A 248 -6.12 -7.31 14.02
CA ILE A 248 -7.32 -8.01 14.47
C ILE A 248 -7.82 -9.03 13.44
N TRP A 249 -7.66 -8.74 12.14
CA TRP A 249 -8.02 -9.67 11.07
C TRP A 249 -7.16 -10.93 11.10
N ASP A 250 -5.87 -10.80 11.38
CA ASP A 250 -4.98 -11.95 11.49
C ASP A 250 -5.34 -12.83 12.65
N TYR A 251 -5.75 -12.25 13.78
CA TYR A 251 -6.25 -13.03 14.91
C TYR A 251 -7.61 -13.69 14.63
N LEU A 252 -8.56 -12.96 14.04
CA LEU A 252 -9.89 -13.48 13.73
C LEU A 252 -9.85 -14.62 12.69
N PHE A 253 -8.96 -14.50 11.70
CA PHE A 253 -8.85 -15.48 10.61
C PHE A 253 -7.69 -16.48 10.78
N GLY A 254 -7.05 -16.51 11.95
CA GLY A 254 -6.02 -17.50 12.31
C GLY A 254 -4.71 -17.37 11.55
N THR A 255 -4.38 -16.17 11.03
CA THR A 255 -3.13 -15.89 10.31
C THR A 255 -2.09 -15.17 11.16
N ALA A 256 -2.40 -14.81 12.41
CA ALA A 256 -1.44 -14.21 13.34
C ALA A 256 -0.34 -15.21 13.72
N TYR A 257 0.92 -14.75 13.70
CA TYR A 257 2.09 -15.56 14.06
C TYR A 257 3.25 -14.70 14.55
N ILE A 258 3.56 -14.78 15.83
CA ILE A 258 4.67 -14.07 16.47
C ILE A 258 5.36 -15.03 17.47
N PRO A 259 6.15 -16.01 17.00
CA PRO A 259 6.69 -17.08 17.87
C PRO A 259 7.79 -16.57 18.81
N LYS A 260 8.52 -15.54 18.41
CA LYS A 260 9.64 -14.94 19.16
C LYS A 260 9.92 -13.52 18.67
N ASN A 261 11.02 -12.94 19.11
CA ASN A 261 11.39 -11.55 18.86
C ASN A 261 11.50 -11.16 17.36
N GLY A 262 11.95 -12.05 16.48
CA GLY A 262 12.10 -11.76 15.05
C GLY A 262 13.29 -10.88 14.66
N LYS A 263 14.15 -10.48 15.62
CA LYS A 263 15.26 -9.56 15.34
C LYS A 263 16.29 -10.12 14.35
N GLU A 264 16.57 -11.42 14.46
CA GLU A 264 17.64 -12.10 13.72
C GLU A 264 17.10 -12.99 12.57
N ILE A 265 15.83 -12.86 12.20
CA ILE A 265 15.29 -13.65 11.08
C ILE A 265 15.80 -13.15 9.74
N GLU A 266 16.02 -14.08 8.82
CA GLU A 266 16.32 -13.77 7.43
C GLU A 266 15.04 -13.31 6.72
N LEU A 267 15.13 -12.22 5.96
CA LEU A 267 14.03 -11.65 5.20
C LEU A 267 14.12 -12.03 3.72
N GLY A 268 12.96 -12.18 3.09
CA GLY A 268 12.90 -12.51 1.68
C GLY A 268 11.89 -13.62 1.38
N PHE A 269 12.23 -14.45 0.39
CA PHE A 269 11.46 -15.63 -0.01
C PHE A 269 12.38 -16.68 -0.63
N HIS A 270 11.96 -17.93 -0.71
CA HIS A 270 12.75 -18.99 -1.33
C HIS A 270 13.04 -18.70 -2.81
N GLY A 271 14.31 -18.76 -3.20
CA GLY A 271 14.77 -18.47 -4.57
C GLY A 271 15.04 -17.01 -4.86
N ASP A 272 15.08 -16.16 -3.84
CA ASP A 272 15.35 -14.72 -3.97
C ASP A 272 16.83 -14.36 -4.19
N GLU A 273 17.73 -15.35 -4.18
CA GLU A 273 19.17 -15.17 -4.44
C GLU A 273 19.42 -14.63 -5.86
N ASN A 274 18.55 -15.01 -6.82
CA ASN A 274 18.60 -14.58 -8.21
C ASN A 274 17.56 -13.51 -8.55
N PHE A 275 16.88 -12.95 -7.55
CA PHE A 275 15.85 -11.92 -7.78
C PHE A 275 16.53 -10.60 -8.19
N PRO A 276 15.98 -9.88 -9.19
CA PRO A 276 16.58 -8.66 -9.70
C PRO A 276 16.73 -7.57 -8.63
N GLU A 277 17.83 -6.80 -8.71
CA GLU A 277 18.13 -5.71 -7.78
C GLU A 277 17.82 -4.30 -8.34
N THR A 278 17.40 -4.17 -9.62
CA THR A 278 17.10 -2.86 -10.22
C THR A 278 15.60 -2.69 -10.46
N PHE A 279 15.11 -1.46 -10.41
CA PHE A 279 13.72 -1.11 -10.66
C PHE A 279 13.19 -1.72 -11.97
N LYS A 280 13.87 -1.46 -13.09
CA LYS A 280 13.47 -1.97 -14.41
C LYS A 280 13.37 -3.49 -14.43
N SER A 281 14.37 -4.17 -13.87
CA SER A 281 14.40 -5.63 -13.86
C SER A 281 13.34 -6.24 -12.95
N GLN A 282 13.05 -5.60 -11.81
CA GLN A 282 11.96 -5.99 -10.89
C GLN A 282 10.59 -5.78 -11.54
N THR A 283 10.38 -4.65 -12.21
CA THR A 283 9.14 -4.35 -12.94
C THR A 283 8.87 -5.33 -14.09
N LEU A 284 9.90 -5.82 -14.75
CA LEU A 284 9.75 -6.78 -15.85
C LEU A 284 9.74 -8.25 -15.40
N TYR A 285 10.11 -8.51 -14.15
CA TYR A 285 10.28 -9.88 -13.63
C TYR A 285 9.01 -10.75 -13.73
N PRO A 286 7.82 -10.27 -13.33
CA PRO A 286 6.59 -11.08 -13.38
C PRO A 286 6.17 -11.48 -14.81
N PHE A 287 6.61 -10.74 -15.81
CA PHE A 287 6.25 -10.95 -17.22
C PHE A 287 7.25 -11.83 -17.99
N ARG A 288 8.37 -12.22 -17.35
CA ARG A 288 9.33 -13.12 -17.98
C ARG A 288 8.71 -14.51 -18.08
N ARG A 289 8.72 -15.08 -19.28
CA ARG A 289 8.36 -16.49 -19.46
C ARG A 289 9.33 -17.34 -18.63
N LYS A 290 8.76 -18.15 -17.74
CA LYS A 290 9.48 -19.18 -16.99
C LYS A 290 9.67 -20.40 -17.83
#